data_1434aac0d39c1b8ef4398c4217d83c05
#
_entry.id   1434aac0d39c1b8ef4398c4217d83c05
#
_cell.length_a   1.000
_cell.length_b   1.000
_cell.length_c   1.000
_cell.angle_alpha   90.00
_cell.angle_beta   90.00
_cell.angle_gamma   90.00
#
_symmetry.space_group_name_H-M   'P 1'
#
loop_
_entity.id
_entity.type
_entity.pdbx_description
1 polymer ?
#
loop_
_entity_poly.entity_id
_entity_poly.type
_entity_poly.pdbx_seq_one_letter_code
_entity_poly.pdbx_strand_id
1 'polypeptide(L)'
;SNTLVVGNTSRSITDRLRISREKLAYLVDSTAAPLATVALVTTWIGYQVSLIGDAIAPLDDLIMSPYSIFLNSILYSFYPFMAILLVVLVITTGREFGPMLAAERRARSTGVTAPPVKSRVGQDDEAALAMKEGVPPRAFNALIPVAVMILGILVGLYVTGEGDTIGEIIGSA
;
A
#
# COMPACT_ATOMS: atom_id res chain seq x y z
N SER A 1 -1.50 5.35 2.54
CA SER A 1 -2.46 6.32 3.12
C SER A 1 -3.90 6.07 2.69
N ASN A 2 -4.16 5.71 1.42
CA ASN A 2 -5.52 5.42 0.94
C ASN A 2 -6.17 4.25 1.70
N THR A 3 -5.41 3.20 1.99
CA THR A 3 -5.86 2.02 2.73
C THR A 3 -6.39 2.38 4.13
N LEU A 4 -5.70 3.27 4.84
CA LEU A 4 -6.12 3.73 6.17
C LEU A 4 -7.42 4.54 6.12
N VAL A 5 -7.55 5.44 5.13
CA VAL A 5 -8.75 6.27 4.99
C VAL A 5 -9.95 5.43 4.57
N VAL A 6 -9.83 4.66 3.49
CA VAL A 6 -10.93 3.84 2.95
C VAL A 6 -11.32 2.74 3.95
N GLY A 7 -10.34 2.05 4.56
CA GLY A 7 -10.61 1.00 5.53
C GLY A 7 -11.43 1.51 6.72
N ASN A 8 -11.01 2.62 7.32
CA ASN A 8 -11.70 3.20 8.48
C ASN A 8 -13.09 3.77 8.12
N THR A 9 -13.19 4.48 7.01
CA THR A 9 -14.47 5.06 6.57
C THR A 9 -15.50 3.98 6.22
N SER A 10 -15.06 2.87 5.62
CA SER A 10 -15.96 1.79 5.20
C SER A 10 -16.40 0.88 6.35
N ARG A 11 -15.72 0.90 7.51
CA ARG A 11 -16.06 0.04 8.66
C ARG A 11 -17.50 0.18 9.12
N SER A 12 -18.01 1.40 9.24
CA SER A 12 -19.39 1.65 9.71
C SER A 12 -20.43 1.05 8.78
N ILE A 13 -20.17 1.02 7.48
CA ILE A 13 -21.05 0.47 6.46
C ILE A 13 -20.97 -1.06 6.47
N THR A 14 -19.75 -1.60 6.46
CA THR A 14 -19.52 -3.06 6.41
C THR A 14 -20.00 -3.75 7.69
N ASP A 15 -19.85 -3.13 8.86
CA ASP A 15 -20.37 -3.67 10.13
C ASP A 15 -21.91 -3.74 10.11
N ARG A 16 -22.60 -2.73 9.56
CA ARG A 16 -24.07 -2.76 9.39
C ARG A 16 -24.53 -3.86 8.43
N LEU A 17 -23.75 -4.13 7.39
CA LEU A 17 -24.03 -5.17 6.40
C LEU A 17 -23.60 -6.57 6.86
N ARG A 18 -23.05 -6.72 8.07
CA ARG A 18 -22.49 -7.96 8.62
C ARG A 18 -21.41 -8.57 7.73
N ILE A 19 -20.60 -7.72 7.11
CA ILE A 19 -19.41 -8.12 6.36
C ILE A 19 -18.24 -8.18 7.34
N SER A 20 -17.46 -9.25 7.30
CA SER A 20 -16.32 -9.41 8.19
C SER A 20 -15.24 -8.37 7.95
N ARG A 21 -14.57 -7.93 8.99
CA ARG A 21 -13.45 -6.97 8.89
C ARG A 21 -12.27 -7.55 8.13
N GLU A 22 -12.09 -8.86 8.19
CA GLU A 22 -11.10 -9.59 7.41
C GLU A 22 -11.37 -9.48 5.90
N LYS A 23 -12.64 -9.56 5.49
CA LYS A 23 -13.03 -9.34 4.09
C LYS A 23 -12.81 -7.90 3.66
N LEU A 24 -13.19 -6.94 4.51
CA LEU A 24 -12.92 -5.53 4.23
C LEU A 24 -11.41 -5.27 4.05
N ALA A 25 -10.59 -5.79 4.95
CA ALA A 25 -9.13 -5.68 4.84
C ALA A 25 -8.60 -6.28 3.54
N TYR A 26 -9.06 -7.47 3.18
CA TYR A 26 -8.70 -8.11 1.90
C TYR A 26 -9.08 -7.23 0.70
N LEU A 27 -10.31 -6.70 0.65
CA LEU A 27 -10.77 -5.88 -0.46
C LEU A 27 -9.96 -4.59 -0.61
N VAL A 28 -9.68 -3.92 0.50
CA VAL A 28 -8.92 -2.66 0.50
C VAL A 28 -7.47 -2.90 0.11
N ASP A 29 -6.85 -3.94 0.65
CA ASP A 29 -5.43 -4.27 0.37
C ASP A 29 -5.26 -4.78 -1.06
N SER A 30 -6.09 -5.74 -1.49
CA SER A 30 -6.01 -6.36 -2.82
C SER A 30 -6.34 -5.42 -3.98
N THR A 31 -6.98 -4.28 -3.72
CA THR A 31 -7.28 -3.27 -4.75
C THR A 31 -6.27 -2.12 -4.77
N ALA A 32 -5.58 -1.84 -3.66
CA ALA A 32 -4.73 -0.67 -3.53
C ALA A 32 -3.55 -0.67 -4.52
N ALA A 33 -2.72 -1.71 -4.51
CA ALA A 33 -1.56 -1.83 -5.37
C ALA A 33 -1.92 -2.08 -6.85
N PRO A 34 -2.83 -3.03 -7.19
CA PRO A 34 -3.22 -3.27 -8.58
C PRO A 34 -3.80 -2.03 -9.27
N LEU A 35 -4.67 -1.27 -8.58
CA LEU A 35 -5.22 -0.05 -9.15
C LEU A 35 -4.14 1.04 -9.33
N ALA A 36 -3.18 1.15 -8.42
CA ALA A 36 -2.10 2.11 -8.54
C ALA A 36 -1.16 1.82 -9.72
N THR A 37 -1.00 0.55 -10.10
CA THR A 37 -0.13 0.15 -11.22
C THR A 37 -0.82 0.28 -12.60
N VAL A 38 -2.16 0.24 -12.65
CA VAL A 38 -2.94 0.36 -13.89
C VAL A 38 -3.46 1.79 -14.09
N ALA A 39 -3.48 2.61 -13.07
CA ALA A 39 -3.87 4.02 -13.18
C ALA A 39 -2.91 4.76 -14.12
N LEU A 40 -3.45 5.66 -14.95
CA LEU A 40 -2.65 6.36 -15.98
C LEU A 40 -1.76 7.47 -15.41
N VAL A 41 -2.08 7.97 -14.22
CA VAL A 41 -1.33 9.06 -13.57
C VAL A 41 -1.24 8.82 -12.07
N THR A 42 -0.06 8.42 -11.60
CA THR A 42 0.26 8.29 -10.18
C THR A 42 1.75 8.63 -9.97
N THR A 43 2.15 8.87 -8.73
CA THR A 43 3.57 9.06 -8.40
C THR A 43 4.42 7.83 -8.71
N TRP A 44 3.85 6.63 -8.57
CA TRP A 44 4.49 5.37 -8.95
C TRP A 44 4.78 5.28 -10.44
N ILE A 45 3.85 5.75 -11.27
CA ILE A 45 4.03 5.76 -12.73
C ILE A 45 5.08 6.78 -13.13
N GLY A 46 5.09 7.96 -12.50
CA GLY A 46 6.15 8.95 -12.72
C GLY A 46 7.53 8.35 -12.47
N TYR A 47 7.71 7.63 -11.37
CA TYR A 47 8.95 6.93 -11.05
C TYR A 47 9.29 5.83 -12.08
N GLN A 48 8.34 4.98 -12.45
CA GLN A 48 8.55 3.94 -13.46
C GLN A 48 8.93 4.53 -14.83
N VAL A 49 8.28 5.60 -15.25
CA VAL A 49 8.57 6.28 -16.51
C VAL A 49 9.96 6.90 -16.49
N SER A 50 10.41 7.43 -15.36
CA SER A 50 11.79 7.91 -15.19
C SER A 50 12.78 6.78 -15.36
N LEU A 51 12.61 5.65 -14.68
CA LEU A 51 13.49 4.46 -14.82
C LEU A 51 13.53 3.92 -16.25
N ILE A 52 12.37 3.92 -16.95
CA ILE A 52 12.33 3.53 -18.37
C ILE A 52 13.15 4.52 -19.20
N GLY A 53 13.01 5.83 -18.93
CA GLY A 53 13.77 6.87 -19.58
C GLY A 53 15.28 6.67 -19.46
N ASP A 54 15.75 6.40 -18.24
CA ASP A 54 17.17 6.15 -17.95
C ASP A 54 17.66 4.88 -18.65
N ALA A 55 16.83 3.83 -18.67
CA ALA A 55 17.18 2.57 -19.32
C ALA A 55 17.27 2.66 -20.86
N ILE A 56 16.46 3.52 -21.48
CA ILE A 56 16.48 3.69 -22.95
C ILE A 56 17.40 4.83 -23.41
N ALA A 57 17.88 5.68 -22.51
CA ALA A 57 18.75 6.81 -22.84
C ALA A 57 19.99 6.41 -23.69
N PRO A 58 20.65 5.23 -23.47
CA PRO A 58 21.77 4.81 -24.29
C PRO A 58 21.38 4.20 -25.66
N LEU A 59 20.09 4.10 -25.99
CA LEU A 59 19.59 3.45 -27.21
C LEU A 59 19.16 4.54 -28.22
N ASP A 60 20.10 4.95 -29.08
CA ASP A 60 19.91 6.04 -30.06
C ASP A 60 18.79 5.79 -31.09
N ASP A 61 18.41 4.53 -31.34
CA ASP A 61 17.42 4.14 -32.36
C ASP A 61 15.96 4.05 -31.85
N LEU A 62 15.70 4.28 -30.55
CA LEU A 62 14.38 4.17 -29.95
C LEU A 62 13.60 5.48 -30.07
N ILE A 63 12.66 5.52 -31.04
CA ILE A 63 11.78 6.68 -31.30
C ILE A 63 10.62 6.76 -30.29
N MET A 64 10.42 5.76 -29.43
CA MET A 64 9.30 5.71 -28.48
C MET A 64 9.59 6.50 -27.20
N SER A 65 8.62 7.29 -26.75
CA SER A 65 8.74 7.96 -25.45
C SER A 65 8.64 6.96 -24.27
N PRO A 66 9.34 7.20 -23.15
CA PRO A 66 9.24 6.36 -21.95
C PRO A 66 7.82 6.09 -21.48
N TYR A 67 6.96 7.10 -21.55
CA TYR A 67 5.55 6.97 -21.19
C TYR A 67 4.78 6.06 -22.16
N SER A 68 5.07 6.11 -23.46
CA SER A 68 4.45 5.20 -24.44
C SER A 68 4.85 3.75 -24.21
N ILE A 69 6.12 3.50 -23.85
CA ILE A 69 6.60 2.16 -23.47
C ILE A 69 5.86 1.67 -22.23
N PHE A 70 5.73 2.51 -21.22
CA PHE A 70 4.96 2.20 -20.02
C PHE A 70 3.50 1.83 -20.36
N LEU A 71 2.78 2.64 -21.15
CA LEU A 71 1.40 2.36 -21.53
C LEU A 71 1.26 1.01 -22.26
N ASN A 72 2.18 0.71 -23.17
CA ASN A 72 2.17 -0.59 -23.86
C ASN A 72 2.45 -1.76 -22.91
N SER A 73 3.27 -1.55 -21.86
CA SER A 73 3.59 -2.60 -20.88
C SER A 73 2.40 -2.95 -19.96
N ILE A 74 1.45 -2.04 -19.77
CA ILE A 74 0.25 -2.28 -18.93
C ILE A 74 -0.50 -3.53 -19.41
N LEU A 75 -0.64 -3.73 -20.72
CA LEU A 75 -1.36 -4.89 -21.29
C LEU A 75 -0.70 -6.23 -20.92
N TYR A 76 0.57 -6.23 -20.61
CA TYR A 76 1.33 -7.42 -20.19
C TYR A 76 1.41 -7.58 -18.66
N SER A 77 0.81 -6.66 -17.92
CA SER A 77 0.79 -6.69 -16.45
C SER A 77 -0.36 -7.59 -15.96
N PHE A 78 -0.18 -8.91 -16.03
CA PHE A 78 -1.23 -9.89 -15.71
C PHE A 78 -1.70 -9.82 -14.25
N TYR A 79 -0.79 -9.58 -13.30
CA TYR A 79 -1.13 -9.57 -11.87
C TYR A 79 -2.22 -8.56 -11.50
N PRO A 80 -2.13 -7.26 -11.87
CA PRO A 80 -3.18 -6.30 -11.55
C PRO A 80 -4.56 -6.69 -12.09
N PHE A 81 -4.60 -7.16 -13.33
CA PHE A 81 -5.87 -7.59 -13.96
C PHE A 81 -6.46 -8.82 -13.26
N MET A 82 -5.63 -9.82 -12.95
CA MET A 82 -6.08 -11.02 -12.25
C MET A 82 -6.52 -10.72 -10.82
N ALA A 83 -5.82 -9.84 -10.11
CA ALA A 83 -6.18 -9.42 -8.77
C ALA A 83 -7.53 -8.69 -8.74
N ILE A 84 -7.73 -7.74 -9.65
CA ILE A 84 -9.01 -7.02 -9.78
C ILE A 84 -10.13 -7.99 -10.19
N LEU A 85 -9.89 -8.87 -11.14
CA LEU A 85 -10.85 -9.89 -11.56
C LEU A 85 -11.26 -10.78 -10.39
N LEU A 86 -10.29 -11.24 -9.58
CA LEU A 86 -10.57 -12.07 -8.41
C LEU A 86 -11.44 -11.32 -7.40
N VAL A 87 -11.14 -10.05 -7.12
CA VAL A 87 -11.95 -9.21 -6.23
C VAL A 87 -13.38 -9.09 -6.75
N VAL A 88 -13.56 -8.82 -8.05
CA VAL A 88 -14.89 -8.75 -8.69
C VAL A 88 -15.62 -10.09 -8.58
N LEU A 89 -14.94 -11.21 -8.83
CA LEU A 89 -15.53 -12.55 -8.69
C LEU A 89 -15.95 -12.85 -7.25
N VAL A 90 -15.14 -12.53 -6.26
CA VAL A 90 -15.48 -12.70 -4.83
C VAL A 90 -16.72 -11.87 -4.46
N ILE A 91 -16.80 -10.62 -4.94
CA ILE A 91 -17.94 -9.75 -4.66
C ILE A 91 -19.20 -10.25 -5.35
N THR A 92 -19.14 -10.58 -6.65
CA THR A 92 -20.32 -10.95 -7.46
C THR A 92 -20.85 -12.34 -7.13
N THR A 93 -19.96 -13.31 -6.92
CA THR A 93 -20.36 -14.68 -6.58
C THR A 93 -20.74 -14.86 -5.11
N GLY A 94 -20.29 -13.96 -4.24
CA GLY A 94 -20.43 -14.09 -2.78
C GLY A 94 -19.73 -15.33 -2.21
N ARG A 95 -18.84 -15.95 -3.00
CA ARG A 95 -18.07 -17.13 -2.59
C ARG A 95 -16.76 -16.69 -1.97
N GLU A 96 -16.60 -17.07 -0.72
CA GLU A 96 -15.40 -16.82 0.05
C GLU A 96 -14.52 -18.07 0.08
N PHE A 97 -13.22 -17.90 0.32
CA PHE A 97 -12.27 -19.02 0.42
C PHE A 97 -11.36 -18.90 1.65
N GLY A 98 -10.80 -20.03 2.07
CA GLY A 98 -9.85 -20.09 3.16
C GLY A 98 -10.37 -19.51 4.49
N PRO A 99 -9.51 -18.85 5.27
CA PRO A 99 -9.87 -18.24 6.55
C PRO A 99 -10.93 -17.15 6.44
N MET A 100 -11.00 -16.44 5.31
CA MET A 100 -12.00 -15.39 5.06
C MET A 100 -13.42 -15.97 5.05
N LEU A 101 -13.61 -17.19 4.53
CA LEU A 101 -14.91 -17.87 4.56
C LEU A 101 -15.40 -18.11 6.01
N ALA A 102 -14.52 -18.51 6.91
CA ALA A 102 -14.86 -18.71 8.31
C ALA A 102 -15.23 -17.38 8.99
N ALA A 103 -14.49 -16.31 8.68
CA ALA A 103 -14.76 -14.98 9.18
C ALA A 103 -16.11 -14.44 8.70
N GLU A 104 -16.41 -14.62 7.42
CA GLU A 104 -17.67 -14.16 6.83
C GLU A 104 -18.87 -14.95 7.36
N ARG A 105 -18.74 -16.27 7.52
CA ARG A 105 -19.77 -17.10 8.16
C ARG A 105 -20.03 -16.66 9.59
N ARG A 106 -18.99 -16.35 10.37
CA ARG A 106 -19.12 -15.80 11.71
C ARG A 106 -19.88 -14.46 11.68
N ALA A 107 -19.46 -13.52 10.83
CA ALA A 107 -20.09 -12.21 10.74
C ALA A 107 -21.58 -12.30 10.38
N ARG A 108 -21.93 -13.17 9.43
CA ARG A 108 -23.32 -13.35 8.99
C ARG A 108 -24.20 -14.06 10.04
N SER A 109 -23.68 -15.08 10.72
CA SER A 109 -24.45 -15.88 11.68
C SER A 109 -24.59 -15.22 13.04
N THR A 110 -23.53 -14.61 13.56
CA THR A 110 -23.49 -14.05 14.92
C THR A 110 -23.59 -12.52 14.97
N GLY A 111 -23.39 -11.84 13.82
CA GLY A 111 -23.24 -10.39 13.75
C GLY A 111 -21.89 -9.87 14.24
N VAL A 112 -20.98 -10.74 14.66
CA VAL A 112 -19.64 -10.36 15.12
C VAL A 112 -18.71 -10.21 13.92
N THR A 113 -18.52 -8.98 13.48
CA THR A 113 -17.69 -8.64 12.30
C THR A 113 -16.20 -8.62 12.60
N ALA A 114 -15.82 -8.36 13.86
CA ALA A 114 -14.42 -8.35 14.29
C ALA A 114 -13.90 -9.78 14.55
N PRO A 115 -12.57 -10.04 14.37
CA PRO A 115 -11.98 -11.32 14.71
C PRO A 115 -12.10 -11.61 16.21
N PRO A 116 -12.23 -12.89 16.63
CA PRO A 116 -12.21 -13.25 18.03
C PRO A 116 -10.85 -12.85 18.64
N VAL A 117 -10.89 -12.21 19.79
CA VAL A 117 -9.73 -11.62 20.48
C VAL A 117 -8.79 -12.73 20.96
N LYS A 118 -8.00 -13.30 20.07
CA LYS A 118 -6.76 -14.04 20.41
C LYS A 118 -5.49 -13.23 20.10
N SER A 119 -5.60 -12.15 19.36
CA SER A 119 -4.50 -11.21 19.18
C SER A 119 -4.97 -9.84 19.63
N ARG A 120 -4.28 -9.29 20.62
CA ARG A 120 -4.46 -7.91 21.13
C ARG A 120 -4.10 -6.83 20.08
N VAL A 121 -4.14 -7.18 18.82
CA VAL A 121 -3.86 -6.30 17.68
C VAL A 121 -5.21 -6.09 16.97
N GLY A 122 -6.00 -5.13 17.41
CA GLY A 122 -7.19 -4.72 16.68
C GLY A 122 -8.43 -4.38 17.47
N GLN A 123 -8.39 -4.31 18.79
CA GLN A 123 -9.58 -3.94 19.54
C GLN A 123 -9.82 -2.43 19.62
N ASP A 124 -8.79 -1.66 19.39
CA ASP A 124 -8.91 -0.21 19.42
C ASP A 124 -7.79 0.40 18.56
N ASP A 125 -8.00 0.54 17.27
CA ASP A 125 -7.11 1.40 16.49
C ASP A 125 -7.12 2.84 17.02
N GLU A 126 -8.22 3.27 17.65
CA GLU A 126 -8.24 4.51 18.44
C GLU A 126 -7.54 4.34 19.79
N ALA A 127 -7.68 3.21 20.48
CA ALA A 127 -6.98 2.95 21.73
C ALA A 127 -5.52 2.49 21.50
N ALA A 128 -5.18 1.91 20.34
CA ALA A 128 -3.79 1.65 19.96
C ALA A 128 -3.04 2.94 19.61
N LEU A 129 -3.75 3.98 19.18
CA LEU A 129 -3.25 5.33 18.98
C LEU A 129 -3.41 6.21 20.24
N ALA A 130 -4.26 5.78 21.19
CA ALA A 130 -4.39 6.46 22.46
C ALA A 130 -3.13 6.21 23.33
N MET A 131 -2.62 7.25 23.92
CA MET A 131 -1.51 7.13 24.87
C MET A 131 -1.92 6.20 26.01
N LYS A 132 -1.08 5.19 26.31
CA LYS A 132 -1.25 4.37 27.51
C LYS A 132 -1.34 5.26 28.74
N GLU A 133 -2.39 5.10 29.53
CA GLU A 133 -2.55 5.80 30.79
C GLU A 133 -1.31 5.58 31.68
N GLY A 134 -0.75 6.67 32.23
CA GLY A 134 0.43 6.62 33.09
C GLY A 134 1.80 6.68 32.38
N VAL A 135 1.86 6.73 31.05
CA VAL A 135 3.12 6.91 30.32
C VAL A 135 3.26 8.37 29.88
N PRO A 136 4.25 9.13 30.39
CA PRO A 136 4.45 10.51 29.95
C PRO A 136 4.80 10.55 28.47
N PRO A 137 4.21 11.49 27.68
CA PRO A 137 4.55 11.64 26.27
C PRO A 137 6.01 12.10 26.15
N ARG A 138 6.85 11.23 25.63
CA ARG A 138 8.27 11.55 25.38
C ARG A 138 8.46 11.77 23.89
N ALA A 139 8.68 13.02 23.48
CA ALA A 139 8.93 13.38 22.09
C ALA A 139 10.11 12.59 21.49
N PHE A 140 11.10 12.20 22.31
CA PHE A 140 12.25 11.40 21.89
C PHE A 140 11.88 10.05 21.26
N ASN A 141 10.77 9.42 21.66
CA ASN A 141 10.33 8.14 21.09
C ASN A 141 9.93 8.26 19.62
N ALA A 142 9.52 9.45 19.18
CA ALA A 142 9.24 9.73 17.77
C ALA A 142 10.43 10.38 17.06
N LEU A 143 11.12 11.31 17.74
CA LEU A 143 12.22 12.08 17.15
C LEU A 143 13.45 11.20 16.84
N ILE A 144 13.80 10.25 17.72
CA ILE A 144 14.98 9.40 17.52
C ILE A 144 14.84 8.52 16.27
N PRO A 145 13.75 7.73 16.08
CA PRO A 145 13.59 6.94 14.84
C PRO A 145 13.58 7.80 13.58
N VAL A 146 12.91 8.95 13.60
CA VAL A 146 12.87 9.87 12.46
C VAL A 146 14.25 10.45 12.18
N ALA A 147 14.98 10.88 13.19
CA ALA A 147 16.33 11.40 13.02
C ALA A 147 17.29 10.33 12.49
N VAL A 148 17.22 9.10 13.03
CA VAL A 148 18.03 7.96 12.54
C VAL A 148 17.71 7.65 11.08
N MET A 149 16.43 7.68 10.70
CA MET A 149 16.01 7.47 9.31
C MET A 149 16.57 8.56 8.37
N ILE A 150 16.42 9.84 8.75
CA ILE A 150 16.89 10.97 7.93
C ILE A 150 18.43 10.93 7.82
N LEU A 151 19.12 10.75 8.93
CA LEU A 151 20.59 10.67 8.92
C LEU A 151 21.06 9.45 8.12
N GLY A 152 20.39 8.30 8.26
CA GLY A 152 20.69 7.09 7.48
C GLY A 152 20.54 7.29 5.98
N ILE A 153 19.48 7.99 5.55
CA ILE A 153 19.27 8.35 4.14
C ILE A 153 20.39 9.30 3.68
N LEU A 154 20.68 10.36 4.42
CA LEU A 154 21.70 11.33 4.05
C LEU A 154 23.10 10.70 3.98
N VAL A 155 23.44 9.86 4.95
CA VAL A 155 24.71 9.11 4.93
C VAL A 155 24.75 8.11 3.76
N GLY A 156 23.63 7.40 3.51
CA GLY A 156 23.51 6.51 2.37
C GLY A 156 23.75 7.23 1.05
N LEU A 157 23.05 8.33 0.80
CA LEU A 157 23.22 9.17 -0.39
C LEU A 157 24.68 9.65 -0.53
N TYR A 158 25.29 10.09 0.56
CA TYR A 158 26.70 10.55 0.53
C TYR A 158 27.69 9.44 0.24
N VAL A 159 27.47 8.22 0.73
CA VAL A 159 28.38 7.07 0.54
C VAL A 159 28.20 6.42 -0.83
N THR A 160 26.97 6.45 -1.39
CA THR A 160 26.64 5.80 -2.67
C THR A 160 26.64 6.76 -3.85
N GLY A 161 26.52 8.07 -3.61
CA GLY A 161 26.51 9.07 -4.66
C GLY A 161 27.92 9.38 -5.20
N GLU A 162 28.02 9.60 -6.49
CA GLU A 162 29.25 9.99 -7.20
C GLU A 162 29.14 11.46 -7.59
N GLY A 163 30.16 12.27 -7.25
CA GLY A 163 30.25 13.68 -7.62
C GLY A 163 31.03 14.53 -6.61
N ASP A 164 31.45 15.71 -7.03
CA ASP A 164 32.20 16.66 -6.20
C ASP A 164 31.28 17.66 -5.46
N THR A 165 30.01 17.74 -5.87
CA THR A 165 29.01 18.68 -5.33
C THR A 165 27.86 17.89 -4.70
N ILE A 166 27.28 18.42 -3.59
CA ILE A 166 26.12 17.80 -2.90
C ILE A 166 24.96 17.52 -3.88
N GLY A 167 24.74 18.41 -4.87
CA GLY A 167 23.70 18.25 -5.88
C GLY A 167 23.98 17.08 -6.83
N GLU A 168 25.23 16.84 -7.20
CA GLU A 168 25.64 15.71 -8.03
C GLU A 168 25.57 14.40 -7.25
N ILE A 169 26.02 14.40 -6.00
CA ILE A 169 25.92 13.24 -5.09
C ILE A 169 24.47 12.79 -4.91
N ILE A 170 23.54 13.73 -4.69
CA ILE A 170 22.10 13.41 -4.52
C ILE A 170 21.47 12.97 -5.85
N GLY A 171 21.95 13.48 -6.99
CA GLY A 171 21.42 13.14 -8.30
C GLY A 171 21.94 11.83 -8.87
N SER A 172 23.06 11.31 -8.38
CA SER A 172 23.73 10.08 -8.84
C SER A 172 23.44 8.87 -7.94
N ALA A 173 22.95 9.07 -6.72
CA ALA A 173 22.62 8.01 -5.76
C ALA A 173 21.18 7.50 -5.91
#